data_125021f08407d36d8c0c4bd87c3db490
#
_entry.id   125021f08407d36d8c0c4bd87c3db490
#
_cell.length_a   1.000
_cell.length_b   1.000
_cell.length_c   1.000
_cell.angle_alpha   90.00
_cell.angle_beta   90.00
_cell.angle_gamma   90.00
#
_symmetry.space_group_name_H-M   'P 1'
#
loop_
_entity.id
_entity.type
_entity.pdbx_description
1 polymer ?
#
loop_
_entity_poly.entity_id
_entity_poly.type
_entity_poly.pdbx_seq_one_letter_code
_entity_poly.pdbx_strand_id
1 'polypeptide(L)'
;MQQSYRSSHRASYRFATSTLAAAILMASYAPTTFADEGISDNEIRIGYLADMSGVYRDPIGPLGEDAIHMAIEDMGGSVNGANIVVFSADDRNSPDVGSSVVREWIDERNVDMVTGLVASSVTLAAVSLLEEADKLGLINGAVSSSITNEHCSPNHIHWVYDTWAMSNGTAKAITDEGHKNWYLLSADYSFGHALEADVTRVVTENGGTIVGSARHPFPSSDFSSFMLQAQASGADVIALNNAGGDTINAVQTAGEFGITQAGQILAGMVLFSTDIRSIGLENAQGLQFTKAWYYDLNDETRAWAERFRERTGSMPTMVHAGIYSSTRHYLEAIEATGTDDTQTVRQQMADTPINDIFATGGYIREDGRMVHDMYLVEVKTPEESQDEDDLFHVIRTIPAEEAFRPLSESVCPLVNS
;
A
#
# COMPACT_ATOMS: atom_id res chain seq x y z
N MET A 1 5.06 -84.56 35.10
CA MET A 1 5.80 -85.60 34.34
C MET A 1 7.01 -84.90 33.76
N GLN A 2 8.15 -85.09 34.44
CA GLN A 2 9.23 -86.00 34.10
C GLN A 2 9.79 -85.69 32.73
N GLN A 3 11.00 -85.47 32.55
CA GLN A 3 12.33 -85.70 33.09
C GLN A 3 13.31 -85.27 31.98
N SER A 4 14.29 -84.60 32.15
CA SER A 4 15.62 -84.85 32.75
C SER A 4 16.74 -85.15 31.69
N TYR A 5 17.91 -84.56 31.99
CA TYR A 5 19.26 -85.07 31.82
C TYR A 5 19.86 -84.98 30.44
N ARG A 6 21.15 -84.67 30.21
CA ARG A 6 22.45 -84.51 30.91
C ARG A 6 23.42 -83.92 29.91
N SER A 7 24.18 -82.95 30.28
CA SER A 7 25.62 -82.89 30.49
C SER A 7 26.55 -83.65 29.53
N SER A 8 27.58 -83.04 28.97
CA SER A 8 29.02 -83.24 29.23
C SER A 8 29.93 -82.36 28.35
N HIS A 9 30.75 -81.62 28.97
CA HIS A 9 32.19 -81.44 28.96
C HIS A 9 32.99 -81.35 27.64
N ARG A 10 33.89 -80.30 27.69
CA ARG A 10 35.25 -80.14 27.16
C ARG A 10 35.32 -79.78 25.69
N ALA A 11 36.20 -78.89 25.25
CA ALA A 11 37.51 -78.36 25.69
C ALA A 11 37.88 -77.07 25.00
N SER A 12 38.75 -76.36 25.67
CA SER A 12 39.34 -75.07 25.28
C SER A 12 40.20 -75.16 24.01
N TYR A 13 40.05 -74.19 23.10
CA TYR A 13 41.20 -73.71 22.30
C TYR A 13 41.10 -72.21 22.13
N ARG A 14 42.12 -71.52 22.63
CA ARG A 14 42.33 -70.08 22.40
C ARG A 14 42.90 -69.93 20.98
N PHE A 15 42.21 -69.14 20.18
CA PHE A 15 42.83 -68.44 19.06
C PHE A 15 42.54 -66.98 19.16
N ALA A 16 43.58 -66.17 19.34
CA ALA A 16 43.53 -64.72 19.23
C ALA A 16 43.49 -64.36 17.76
N THR A 17 42.41 -63.72 17.31
CA THR A 17 42.35 -63.06 16.02
C THR A 17 42.06 -61.61 16.26
N SER A 18 43.02 -60.74 15.95
CA SER A 18 42.96 -59.32 15.89
C SER A 18 41.96 -58.88 14.82
N THR A 19 40.84 -58.34 15.20
CA THR A 19 39.92 -57.67 14.28
C THR A 19 40.23 -56.16 14.28
N LEU A 20 40.80 -55.68 13.17
CA LEU A 20 40.92 -54.31 12.80
C LEU A 20 39.49 -53.76 12.66
N ALA A 21 39.08 -52.84 13.55
CA ALA A 21 37.87 -52.05 13.41
C ALA A 21 38.16 -50.93 12.40
N ALA A 22 37.68 -51.08 11.16
CA ALA A 22 37.60 -49.98 10.20
C ALA A 22 36.46 -49.07 10.59
N ALA A 23 36.76 -47.92 11.21
CA ALA A 23 35.81 -46.85 11.42
C ALA A 23 35.55 -46.16 10.07
N ILE A 24 34.40 -46.48 9.45
CA ILE A 24 33.90 -45.74 8.31
C ILE A 24 33.33 -44.41 8.86
N LEU A 25 34.09 -43.32 8.72
CA LEU A 25 33.54 -41.94 8.84
C LEU A 25 32.57 -41.74 7.68
N MET A 26 31.27 -41.88 7.94
CA MET A 26 30.24 -41.28 7.09
C MET A 26 30.30 -39.77 7.34
N ALA A 27 31.00 -39.05 6.49
CA ALA A 27 30.85 -37.62 6.35
C ALA A 27 29.42 -37.36 5.85
N SER A 28 28.58 -36.85 6.76
CA SER A 28 27.26 -36.31 6.41
C SER A 28 27.51 -35.11 5.49
N TYR A 29 27.39 -35.30 4.20
CA TYR A 29 27.19 -34.19 3.28
C TYR A 29 25.79 -33.66 3.58
N ALA A 30 25.67 -32.62 4.44
CA ALA A 30 24.55 -31.75 4.41
C ALA A 30 24.59 -31.06 3.04
N PRO A 31 23.52 -31.08 2.25
CA PRO A 31 23.46 -30.20 1.09
C PRO A 31 23.55 -28.77 1.64
N THR A 32 24.67 -28.10 1.41
CA THR A 32 24.69 -26.64 1.46
C THR A 32 23.78 -26.21 0.32
N THR A 33 22.58 -25.79 0.64
CA THR A 33 21.82 -24.93 -0.25
C THR A 33 22.68 -23.67 -0.42
N PHE A 34 23.41 -23.62 -1.54
CA PHE A 34 23.92 -22.34 -2.00
C PHE A 34 22.67 -21.49 -2.24
N ALA A 35 22.47 -20.44 -1.46
CA ALA A 35 21.67 -19.32 -1.91
C ALA A 35 22.23 -18.94 -3.28
N ASP A 36 21.38 -18.78 -4.26
CA ASP A 36 21.78 -18.39 -5.60
C ASP A 36 22.39 -16.99 -5.45
N GLU A 37 23.74 -16.89 -5.51
CA GLU A 37 24.45 -15.63 -5.31
C GLU A 37 24.32 -14.79 -6.58
N GLY A 38 23.10 -14.33 -6.91
CA GLY A 38 22.89 -13.53 -8.11
C GLY A 38 21.42 -13.21 -8.36
N ILE A 39 21.20 -12.44 -9.41
CA ILE A 39 19.86 -12.17 -9.93
C ILE A 39 19.41 -13.38 -10.76
N SER A 40 18.27 -13.95 -10.41
CA SER A 40 17.73 -15.15 -11.04
C SER A 40 17.46 -14.89 -12.54
N ASP A 41 17.78 -15.86 -13.39
CA ASP A 41 17.57 -15.78 -14.85
C ASP A 41 18.16 -14.54 -15.54
N ASN A 42 18.95 -13.71 -14.84
CA ASN A 42 19.46 -12.41 -15.31
C ASN A 42 18.35 -11.43 -15.76
N GLU A 43 17.18 -11.54 -15.13
CA GLU A 43 16.02 -10.66 -15.34
C GLU A 43 15.37 -10.31 -13.98
N ILE A 44 14.88 -9.07 -13.87
CA ILE A 44 14.03 -8.59 -12.75
C ILE A 44 12.64 -8.39 -13.33
N ARG A 45 11.64 -9.08 -12.79
CA ARG A 45 10.27 -9.10 -13.33
C ARG A 45 9.30 -8.41 -12.37
N ILE A 46 8.75 -7.30 -12.83
CA ILE A 46 7.84 -6.43 -12.07
C ILE A 46 6.43 -6.58 -12.64
N GLY A 47 5.47 -6.95 -11.81
CA GLY A 47 4.05 -6.95 -12.13
C GLY A 47 3.41 -5.63 -11.67
N TYR A 48 2.69 -4.94 -12.57
CA TYR A 48 1.88 -3.78 -12.23
C TYR A 48 0.40 -4.14 -12.30
N LEU A 49 -0.24 -4.26 -11.14
CA LEU A 49 -1.65 -4.62 -11.00
C LEU A 49 -2.45 -3.42 -10.50
N ALA A 50 -3.38 -2.93 -11.31
CA ALA A 50 -4.18 -1.76 -10.98
C ALA A 50 -5.55 -1.77 -11.68
N ASP A 51 -6.47 -0.91 -11.23
CA ASP A 51 -7.71 -0.60 -11.94
C ASP A 51 -7.42 0.29 -13.15
N MET A 52 -7.39 -0.28 -14.35
CA MET A 52 -7.10 0.43 -15.60
C MET A 52 -8.35 1.04 -16.25
N SER A 53 -9.55 0.67 -15.80
CA SER A 53 -10.79 0.97 -16.53
C SER A 53 -11.95 1.44 -15.64
N GLY A 54 -11.86 1.30 -14.32
CA GLY A 54 -12.91 1.62 -13.36
C GLY A 54 -12.73 2.97 -12.65
N VAL A 55 -13.18 3.04 -11.41
CA VAL A 55 -13.25 4.29 -10.61
C VAL A 55 -11.89 4.83 -10.18
N TYR A 56 -10.84 4.01 -10.20
CA TYR A 56 -9.48 4.41 -9.85
C TYR A 56 -8.57 4.60 -11.07
N ARG A 57 -9.13 4.49 -12.30
CA ARG A 57 -8.39 4.66 -13.54
C ARG A 57 -7.64 5.99 -13.60
N ASP A 58 -8.33 7.11 -13.33
CA ASP A 58 -7.75 8.45 -13.51
C ASP A 58 -6.75 8.83 -12.41
N PRO A 59 -6.98 8.52 -11.12
CA PRO A 59 -6.00 8.85 -10.08
C PRO A 59 -4.76 7.94 -10.06
N ILE A 60 -4.83 6.71 -10.61
CA ILE A 60 -3.75 5.72 -10.49
C ILE A 60 -3.51 5.01 -11.84
N GLY A 61 -4.47 4.23 -12.30
CA GLY A 61 -4.63 3.48 -13.53
C GLY A 61 -3.41 3.29 -14.43
N PRO A 62 -3.55 3.53 -15.75
CA PRO A 62 -2.48 3.24 -16.70
C PRO A 62 -1.19 4.03 -16.48
N LEU A 63 -1.28 5.26 -15.97
CA LEU A 63 -0.11 6.14 -15.80
C LEU A 63 0.86 5.68 -14.69
N GLY A 64 0.44 4.74 -13.84
CA GLY A 64 1.35 4.13 -12.86
C GLY A 64 2.46 3.31 -13.52
N GLU A 65 2.21 2.72 -14.68
CA GLU A 65 3.25 2.02 -15.45
C GLU A 65 4.33 2.99 -15.96
N ASP A 66 3.95 4.22 -16.33
CA ASP A 66 4.92 5.25 -16.70
C ASP A 66 5.83 5.63 -15.54
N ALA A 67 5.31 5.68 -14.30
CA ALA A 67 6.11 5.92 -13.10
C ALA A 67 7.14 4.81 -12.86
N ILE A 68 6.78 3.53 -13.12
CA ILE A 68 7.72 2.39 -13.06
C ILE A 68 8.82 2.57 -14.10
N HIS A 69 8.45 2.88 -15.33
CA HIS A 69 9.42 3.08 -16.41
C HIS A 69 10.37 4.25 -16.15
N MET A 70 9.89 5.35 -15.55
CA MET A 70 10.76 6.46 -15.14
C MET A 70 11.77 6.03 -14.07
N ALA A 71 11.37 5.20 -13.10
CA ALA A 71 12.28 4.65 -12.11
C ALA A 71 13.36 3.75 -12.75
N ILE A 72 12.96 2.90 -13.70
CA ILE A 72 13.87 2.02 -14.46
C ILE A 72 14.86 2.85 -15.29
N GLU A 73 14.39 3.90 -15.98
CA GLU A 73 15.24 4.80 -16.78
C GLU A 73 16.26 5.52 -15.92
N ASP A 74 15.86 5.99 -14.73
CA ASP A 74 16.75 6.66 -13.80
C ASP A 74 17.81 5.72 -13.17
N MET A 75 17.54 4.39 -13.18
CA MET A 75 18.50 3.32 -12.86
C MET A 75 19.36 2.88 -14.06
N GLY A 76 19.23 3.55 -15.21
CA GLY A 76 20.02 3.23 -16.43
C GLY A 76 19.47 2.06 -17.25
N GLY A 77 18.23 1.62 -17.00
CA GLY A 77 17.52 0.58 -17.78
C GLY A 77 17.86 -0.86 -17.41
N SER A 78 18.79 -1.09 -16.47
CA SER A 78 19.19 -2.41 -16.00
C SER A 78 19.84 -2.32 -14.62
N VAL A 79 19.86 -3.41 -13.86
CA VAL A 79 20.49 -3.50 -12.54
C VAL A 79 21.49 -4.66 -12.53
N ASN A 80 22.74 -4.38 -12.18
CA ASN A 80 23.84 -5.37 -12.16
C ASN A 80 23.97 -6.20 -13.46
N GLY A 81 23.53 -5.61 -14.60
CA GLY A 81 23.53 -6.26 -15.92
C GLY A 81 22.28 -7.08 -16.22
N ALA A 82 21.37 -7.26 -15.27
CA ALA A 82 20.07 -7.91 -15.50
C ALA A 82 19.08 -6.96 -16.19
N ASN A 83 18.29 -7.52 -17.12
CA ASN A 83 17.20 -6.78 -17.75
C ASN A 83 16.03 -6.60 -16.77
N ILE A 84 15.27 -5.51 -16.93
CA ILE A 84 14.04 -5.29 -16.16
C ILE A 84 12.85 -5.46 -17.11
N VAL A 85 11.91 -6.31 -16.73
CA VAL A 85 10.70 -6.61 -17.50
C VAL A 85 9.48 -6.21 -16.69
N VAL A 86 8.55 -5.46 -17.29
CA VAL A 86 7.30 -5.01 -16.65
C VAL A 86 6.12 -5.73 -17.31
N PHE A 87 5.21 -6.25 -16.50
CA PHE A 87 3.92 -6.77 -16.89
C PHE A 87 2.81 -5.91 -16.30
N SER A 88 1.78 -5.59 -17.05
CA SER A 88 0.65 -4.79 -16.56
C SER A 88 -0.66 -5.53 -16.75
N ALA A 89 -1.58 -5.39 -15.79
CA ALA A 89 -2.93 -5.93 -15.92
C ALA A 89 -3.97 -5.09 -15.19
N ASP A 90 -5.20 -5.13 -15.72
CA ASP A 90 -6.40 -4.53 -15.16
C ASP A 90 -7.08 -5.51 -14.21
N ASP A 91 -7.08 -5.22 -12.90
CA ASP A 91 -7.76 -6.04 -11.88
C ASP A 91 -9.28 -5.80 -11.83
N ARG A 92 -9.77 -4.72 -12.46
CA ARG A 92 -11.17 -4.31 -12.51
C ARG A 92 -11.83 -4.18 -11.12
N ASN A 93 -11.04 -3.88 -10.11
CA ASN A 93 -11.44 -3.86 -8.70
C ASN A 93 -12.05 -5.19 -8.22
N SER A 94 -11.71 -6.31 -8.86
CA SER A 94 -12.21 -7.66 -8.56
C SER A 94 -11.10 -8.53 -7.93
N PRO A 95 -11.27 -8.98 -6.68
CA PRO A 95 -10.32 -9.90 -6.04
C PRO A 95 -10.08 -11.19 -6.84
N ASP A 96 -11.11 -11.71 -7.51
CA ASP A 96 -11.00 -12.93 -8.32
C ASP A 96 -10.13 -12.69 -9.57
N VAL A 97 -10.30 -11.54 -10.23
CA VAL A 97 -9.49 -11.17 -11.41
C VAL A 97 -8.05 -10.92 -10.97
N GLY A 98 -7.84 -10.09 -9.95
CA GLY A 98 -6.51 -9.79 -9.42
C GLY A 98 -5.76 -11.04 -8.97
N SER A 99 -6.43 -11.94 -8.21
CA SER A 99 -5.83 -13.21 -7.80
C SER A 99 -5.46 -14.12 -8.96
N SER A 100 -6.28 -14.14 -10.01
CA SER A 100 -6.00 -14.97 -11.20
C SER A 100 -4.78 -14.44 -11.95
N VAL A 101 -4.65 -13.12 -12.08
CA VAL A 101 -3.49 -12.47 -12.71
C VAL A 101 -2.21 -12.73 -11.90
N VAL A 102 -2.26 -12.54 -10.57
CA VAL A 102 -1.08 -12.74 -9.71
C VAL A 102 -0.62 -14.19 -9.75
N ARG A 103 -1.54 -15.17 -9.75
CA ARG A 103 -1.17 -16.59 -9.91
C ARG A 103 -0.49 -16.86 -11.26
N GLU A 104 -1.05 -16.35 -12.37
CA GLU A 104 -0.42 -16.47 -13.69
C GLU A 104 1.00 -15.89 -13.67
N TRP A 105 1.18 -14.71 -13.06
CA TRP A 105 2.49 -14.07 -12.99
C TRP A 105 3.50 -14.87 -12.13
N ILE A 106 3.05 -15.47 -11.03
CA ILE A 106 3.88 -16.35 -10.19
C ILE A 106 4.23 -17.63 -10.95
N ASP A 107 3.22 -18.34 -11.48
CA ASP A 107 3.38 -19.69 -12.01
C ASP A 107 4.01 -19.73 -13.42
N GLU A 108 3.71 -18.71 -14.26
CA GLU A 108 4.08 -18.73 -15.67
C GLU A 108 5.12 -17.65 -16.06
N ARG A 109 5.20 -16.55 -15.30
CA ARG A 109 6.06 -15.41 -15.61
C ARG A 109 7.24 -15.26 -14.64
N ASN A 110 7.30 -16.05 -13.55
CA ASN A 110 8.31 -15.93 -12.50
C ASN A 110 8.49 -14.48 -12.01
N VAL A 111 7.36 -13.80 -11.69
CA VAL A 111 7.40 -12.42 -11.18
C VAL A 111 8.18 -12.36 -9.86
N ASP A 112 8.98 -11.31 -9.66
CA ASP A 112 9.75 -11.10 -8.43
C ASP A 112 9.06 -10.15 -7.47
N MET A 113 8.40 -9.13 -8.03
CA MET A 113 7.70 -8.12 -7.26
C MET A 113 6.42 -7.69 -7.98
N VAL A 114 5.34 -7.48 -7.21
CA VAL A 114 4.09 -6.89 -7.72
C VAL A 114 3.85 -5.54 -7.06
N THR A 115 3.57 -4.53 -7.89
CA THR A 115 3.30 -3.16 -7.42
C THR A 115 1.97 -2.63 -7.95
N GLY A 116 1.61 -1.40 -7.58
CA GLY A 116 0.28 -0.83 -7.80
C GLY A 116 -0.64 -1.22 -6.67
N LEU A 117 -1.37 -2.35 -6.82
CA LEU A 117 -2.21 -2.94 -5.79
C LEU A 117 -3.19 -1.91 -5.21
N VAL A 118 -4.26 -1.60 -5.97
CA VAL A 118 -5.07 -0.39 -5.75
C VAL A 118 -6.27 -0.63 -4.85
N ALA A 119 -7.19 -1.50 -5.23
CA ALA A 119 -8.36 -1.80 -4.40
C ALA A 119 -7.96 -2.67 -3.21
N SER A 120 -8.27 -2.24 -1.98
CA SER A 120 -7.82 -2.94 -0.76
C SER A 120 -8.27 -4.41 -0.70
N SER A 121 -9.44 -4.75 -1.23
CA SER A 121 -9.91 -6.15 -1.31
C SER A 121 -9.10 -6.99 -2.29
N VAL A 122 -8.70 -6.41 -3.43
CA VAL A 122 -7.80 -7.04 -4.41
C VAL A 122 -6.41 -7.23 -3.80
N THR A 123 -5.91 -6.18 -3.17
CA THR A 123 -4.59 -6.18 -2.51
C THR A 123 -4.48 -7.26 -1.46
N LEU A 124 -5.47 -7.38 -0.55
CA LEU A 124 -5.46 -8.41 0.50
C LEU A 124 -5.44 -9.83 -0.09
N ALA A 125 -6.14 -10.07 -1.20
CA ALA A 125 -6.10 -11.35 -1.90
C ALA A 125 -4.75 -11.60 -2.60
N ALA A 126 -4.18 -10.56 -3.22
CA ALA A 126 -2.91 -10.64 -3.94
C ALA A 126 -1.72 -10.88 -2.99
N VAL A 127 -1.63 -10.13 -1.88
CA VAL A 127 -0.49 -10.24 -0.95
C VAL A 127 -0.44 -11.61 -0.27
N SER A 128 -1.58 -12.27 -0.03
CA SER A 128 -1.59 -13.65 0.47
C SER A 128 -0.94 -14.63 -0.52
N LEU A 129 -1.17 -14.45 -1.82
CA LEU A 129 -0.54 -15.28 -2.86
C LEU A 129 0.97 -15.00 -2.99
N LEU A 130 1.34 -13.72 -2.87
CA LEU A 130 2.76 -13.32 -2.90
C LEU A 130 3.52 -13.88 -1.70
N GLU A 131 2.92 -13.86 -0.50
CA GLU A 131 3.50 -14.47 0.69
C GLU A 131 3.69 -15.99 0.53
N GLU A 132 2.67 -16.71 0.04
CA GLU A 132 2.75 -18.15 -0.24
C GLU A 132 3.87 -18.50 -1.23
N ALA A 133 4.15 -17.63 -2.19
CA ALA A 133 5.16 -17.81 -3.23
C ALA A 133 6.52 -17.19 -2.90
N ASP A 134 6.67 -16.59 -1.72
CA ASP A 134 7.84 -15.80 -1.30
C ASP A 134 8.23 -14.72 -2.33
N LYS A 135 7.25 -13.93 -2.76
CA LYS A 135 7.40 -12.80 -3.66
C LYS A 135 7.06 -11.49 -2.95
N LEU A 136 7.61 -10.37 -3.42
CA LEU A 136 7.42 -9.07 -2.78
C LEU A 136 6.20 -8.31 -3.33
N GLY A 137 5.39 -7.74 -2.45
CA GLY A 137 4.33 -6.78 -2.77
C GLY A 137 4.71 -5.36 -2.37
N LEU A 138 4.73 -4.41 -3.31
CA LEU A 138 4.86 -2.98 -3.02
C LEU A 138 3.51 -2.29 -3.23
N ILE A 139 2.85 -1.97 -2.11
CA ILE A 139 1.46 -1.50 -2.10
C ILE A 139 1.46 0.03 -2.14
N ASN A 140 1.01 0.59 -3.26
CA ASN A 140 0.99 2.04 -3.46
C ASN A 140 -0.42 2.63 -3.49
N GLY A 141 -1.41 1.86 -3.95
CA GLY A 141 -2.76 2.36 -4.17
C GLY A 141 -3.76 1.99 -3.08
N ALA A 142 -3.69 0.80 -2.49
CA ALA A 142 -4.59 0.39 -1.42
C ALA A 142 -4.39 1.23 -0.16
N VAL A 143 -5.49 1.50 0.54
CA VAL A 143 -5.49 2.45 1.66
C VAL A 143 -5.83 1.79 3.00
N SER A 144 -6.35 0.56 3.04
CA SER A 144 -6.75 -0.07 4.30
C SER A 144 -5.60 -0.20 5.29
N SER A 145 -5.74 0.38 6.48
CA SER A 145 -4.77 0.26 7.58
C SER A 145 -4.62 -1.17 8.11
N SER A 146 -5.56 -2.07 7.77
CA SER A 146 -5.47 -3.49 8.14
C SER A 146 -4.30 -4.23 7.48
N ILE A 147 -3.81 -3.71 6.34
CA ILE A 147 -2.73 -4.32 5.55
C ILE A 147 -1.43 -4.43 6.36
N THR A 148 -1.10 -3.42 7.15
CA THR A 148 0.08 -3.39 8.04
C THR A 148 -0.27 -3.60 9.51
N ASN A 149 -1.45 -4.14 9.79
CA ASN A 149 -1.90 -4.47 11.13
C ASN A 149 -2.31 -5.95 11.19
N GLU A 150 -3.62 -6.28 11.03
CA GLU A 150 -4.13 -7.66 11.09
C GLU A 150 -3.58 -8.55 9.97
N HIS A 151 -3.22 -7.96 8.83
CA HIS A 151 -2.77 -8.65 7.62
C HIS A 151 -1.32 -8.33 7.24
N CYS A 152 -0.51 -7.91 8.22
CA CYS A 152 0.91 -7.66 7.96
C CYS A 152 1.65 -8.95 7.61
N SER A 153 2.64 -8.83 6.72
CA SER A 153 3.43 -9.95 6.20
C SER A 153 4.87 -9.50 5.94
N PRO A 154 5.85 -10.39 6.06
CA PRO A 154 7.23 -10.08 5.68
C PRO A 154 7.38 -9.90 4.16
N ASN A 155 6.36 -10.24 3.37
CA ASN A 155 6.40 -10.20 1.92
C ASN A 155 5.72 -8.98 1.30
N HIS A 156 5.37 -7.95 2.08
CA HIS A 156 4.89 -6.71 1.49
C HIS A 156 5.33 -5.46 2.25
N ILE A 157 5.31 -4.33 1.53
CA ILE A 157 5.56 -2.99 2.06
C ILE A 157 4.44 -2.08 1.58
N HIS A 158 3.79 -1.38 2.50
CA HIS A 158 2.72 -0.43 2.23
C HIS A 158 3.31 0.99 2.19
N TRP A 159 3.37 1.59 0.99
CA TRP A 159 4.24 2.75 0.73
C TRP A 159 3.58 4.11 0.98
N VAL A 160 2.46 4.41 0.31
CA VAL A 160 1.99 5.79 0.16
C VAL A 160 1.24 6.30 1.38
N TYR A 161 0.14 5.65 1.76
CA TYR A 161 -0.78 6.11 2.80
C TYR A 161 -1.59 4.95 3.38
N ASP A 162 -2.35 5.22 4.44
CA ASP A 162 -3.37 4.30 4.92
C ASP A 162 -4.55 5.05 5.53
N THR A 163 -5.64 4.32 5.85
CA THR A 163 -6.86 4.92 6.43
C THR A 163 -6.61 5.54 7.80
N TRP A 164 -5.63 5.05 8.54
CA TRP A 164 -5.22 5.63 9.82
C TRP A 164 -4.64 7.03 9.63
N ALA A 165 -3.66 7.18 8.73
CA ALA A 165 -3.01 8.46 8.47
C ALA A 165 -3.98 9.48 7.87
N MET A 166 -4.84 9.04 6.93
CA MET A 166 -5.84 9.92 6.32
C MET A 166 -6.85 10.43 7.35
N SER A 167 -7.29 9.57 8.27
CA SER A 167 -8.22 9.97 9.34
C SER A 167 -7.54 10.88 10.37
N ASN A 168 -6.32 10.56 10.79
CA ASN A 168 -5.57 11.39 11.75
C ASN A 168 -5.31 12.81 11.21
N GLY A 169 -5.05 12.95 9.92
CA GLY A 169 -4.88 14.27 9.33
C GLY A 169 -6.22 15.01 9.18
N THR A 170 -7.16 14.44 8.42
CA THR A 170 -8.39 15.12 8.00
C THR A 170 -9.44 15.18 9.11
N ALA A 171 -9.84 14.01 9.65
CA ALA A 171 -10.94 14.00 10.63
C ALA A 171 -10.52 14.69 11.94
N LYS A 172 -9.26 14.56 12.35
CA LYS A 172 -8.76 15.27 13.53
C LYS A 172 -8.79 16.79 13.33
N ALA A 173 -8.31 17.31 12.21
CA ALA A 173 -8.28 18.73 11.93
C ALA A 173 -9.68 19.35 12.01
N ILE A 174 -10.64 18.79 11.27
CA ILE A 174 -12.03 19.27 11.23
C ILE A 174 -12.72 19.14 12.61
N THR A 175 -12.43 18.07 13.36
CA THR A 175 -12.99 17.90 14.71
C THR A 175 -12.41 18.93 15.69
N ASP A 176 -11.10 19.24 15.60
CA ASP A 176 -10.42 20.24 16.45
C ASP A 176 -10.92 21.67 16.16
N GLU A 177 -11.36 21.96 14.94
CA GLU A 177 -12.02 23.21 14.56
C GLU A 177 -13.42 23.39 15.20
N GLY A 178 -13.94 22.35 15.84
CA GLY A 178 -15.20 22.40 16.59
C GLY A 178 -16.38 21.69 15.93
N HIS A 179 -16.21 21.10 14.76
CA HIS A 179 -17.24 20.35 14.05
C HIS A 179 -17.32 18.93 14.62
N LYS A 180 -18.24 18.71 15.56
CA LYS A 180 -18.25 17.53 16.44
C LYS A 180 -19.24 16.43 16.02
N ASN A 181 -20.25 16.73 15.24
CA ASN A 181 -21.29 15.76 14.86
C ASN A 181 -21.03 15.26 13.44
N TRP A 182 -20.71 13.99 13.30
CA TRP A 182 -20.28 13.39 12.04
C TRP A 182 -21.27 12.36 11.51
N TYR A 183 -21.55 12.41 10.22
CA TYR A 183 -22.24 11.35 9.46
C TYR A 183 -21.23 10.67 8.53
N LEU A 184 -21.20 9.32 8.52
CA LEU A 184 -20.25 8.57 7.72
C LEU A 184 -20.95 7.95 6.51
N LEU A 185 -20.49 8.27 5.30
CA LEU A 185 -20.93 7.67 4.06
C LEU A 185 -19.79 6.85 3.48
N SER A 186 -19.88 5.52 3.59
CA SER A 186 -18.76 4.60 3.34
C SER A 186 -19.03 3.68 2.15
N ALA A 187 -18.00 3.42 1.34
CA ALA A 187 -18.06 2.38 0.32
C ALA A 187 -18.12 0.98 0.97
N ASP A 188 -19.03 0.12 0.50
CA ASP A 188 -19.28 -1.20 1.13
C ASP A 188 -18.25 -2.25 0.69
N TYR A 189 -16.98 -2.03 1.00
CA TYR A 189 -15.90 -3.00 0.86
C TYR A 189 -14.75 -2.69 1.84
N SER A 190 -13.68 -3.52 1.86
CA SER A 190 -12.63 -3.48 2.90
C SER A 190 -12.00 -2.11 3.15
N PHE A 191 -11.80 -1.29 2.10
CA PHE A 191 -11.29 0.08 2.26
C PHE A 191 -12.27 0.98 3.03
N GLY A 192 -13.54 1.05 2.57
CA GLY A 192 -14.54 1.90 3.21
C GLY A 192 -14.82 1.47 4.66
N HIS A 193 -14.80 0.17 4.95
CA HIS A 193 -14.95 -0.35 6.31
C HIS A 193 -13.77 0.04 7.22
N ALA A 194 -12.54 -0.04 6.73
CA ALA A 194 -11.36 0.37 7.49
C ALA A 194 -11.39 1.88 7.76
N LEU A 195 -11.74 2.68 6.74
CA LEU A 195 -11.82 4.13 6.87
C LEU A 195 -12.93 4.57 7.83
N GLU A 196 -14.12 3.92 7.76
CA GLU A 196 -15.23 4.14 8.70
C GLU A 196 -14.78 3.89 10.15
N ALA A 197 -14.02 2.82 10.39
CA ALA A 197 -13.50 2.50 11.71
C ALA A 197 -12.46 3.54 12.19
N ASP A 198 -11.50 3.91 11.34
CA ASP A 198 -10.45 4.86 11.69
C ASP A 198 -11.01 6.29 11.89
N VAL A 199 -11.96 6.75 11.06
CA VAL A 199 -12.65 8.03 11.25
C VAL A 199 -13.44 8.03 12.54
N THR A 200 -14.19 6.93 12.83
CA THR A 200 -14.94 6.81 14.09
C THR A 200 -14.02 6.92 15.29
N ARG A 201 -12.88 6.25 15.27
CA ARG A 201 -11.87 6.33 16.34
C ARG A 201 -11.41 7.78 16.53
N VAL A 202 -10.91 8.41 15.46
CA VAL A 202 -10.35 9.76 15.54
C VAL A 202 -11.38 10.77 16.02
N VAL A 203 -12.58 10.75 15.47
CA VAL A 203 -13.68 11.65 15.87
C VAL A 203 -14.02 11.49 17.35
N THR A 204 -14.18 10.25 17.81
CA THR A 204 -14.57 9.99 19.23
C THR A 204 -13.46 10.31 20.20
N GLU A 205 -12.19 9.99 19.90
CA GLU A 205 -11.04 10.35 20.73
C GLU A 205 -10.85 11.86 20.87
N ASN A 206 -11.24 12.63 19.85
CA ASN A 206 -11.17 14.09 19.87
C ASN A 206 -12.49 14.78 20.31
N GLY A 207 -13.38 14.01 20.96
CA GLY A 207 -14.61 14.54 21.59
C GLY A 207 -15.74 14.85 20.62
N GLY A 208 -15.72 14.25 19.42
CA GLY A 208 -16.83 14.26 18.48
C GLY A 208 -17.77 13.06 18.67
N THR A 209 -18.82 13.01 17.86
CA THR A 209 -19.87 11.97 17.91
C THR A 209 -20.28 11.57 16.50
N ILE A 210 -20.38 10.26 16.25
CA ILE A 210 -20.97 9.75 15.01
C ILE A 210 -22.50 9.73 15.20
N VAL A 211 -23.21 10.61 14.50
CA VAL A 211 -24.68 10.75 14.60
C VAL A 211 -25.43 9.85 13.63
N GLY A 212 -24.73 9.25 12.66
CA GLY A 212 -25.30 8.30 11.72
C GLY A 212 -24.26 7.80 10.73
N SER A 213 -24.62 6.73 10.02
CA SER A 213 -23.80 6.20 8.94
C SER A 213 -24.66 5.48 7.89
N ALA A 214 -24.15 5.42 6.67
CA ALA A 214 -24.67 4.56 5.61
C ALA A 214 -23.53 4.00 4.78
N ARG A 215 -23.77 2.81 4.17
CA ARG A 215 -22.84 2.21 3.23
C ARG A 215 -23.48 2.16 1.85
N HIS A 216 -22.73 2.58 0.83
CA HIS A 216 -23.16 2.52 -0.55
C HIS A 216 -22.46 1.37 -1.29
N PRO A 217 -23.09 0.76 -2.31
CA PRO A 217 -22.46 -0.23 -3.16
C PRO A 217 -21.16 0.31 -3.80
N PHE A 218 -20.20 -0.54 -4.04
CA PHE A 218 -18.96 -0.19 -4.73
C PHE A 218 -18.85 -0.95 -6.07
N PRO A 219 -18.62 -0.25 -7.20
CA PRO A 219 -18.73 1.21 -7.37
C PRO A 219 -20.20 1.71 -7.39
N SER A 220 -20.41 3.03 -7.19
CA SER A 220 -21.72 3.67 -7.25
C SER A 220 -21.72 4.94 -8.11
N SER A 221 -22.80 5.13 -8.87
CA SER A 221 -23.01 6.35 -9.65
C SER A 221 -24.16 7.22 -9.17
N ASP A 222 -24.99 6.72 -8.23
CA ASP A 222 -26.13 7.46 -7.67
C ASP A 222 -25.99 7.59 -6.15
N PHE A 223 -25.81 8.80 -5.70
CA PHE A 223 -25.68 9.17 -4.29
C PHE A 223 -26.89 9.91 -3.73
N SER A 224 -27.96 10.10 -4.52
CA SER A 224 -29.10 10.94 -4.17
C SER A 224 -29.75 10.55 -2.85
N SER A 225 -30.06 9.27 -2.66
CA SER A 225 -30.70 8.78 -1.43
C SER A 225 -29.77 8.87 -0.21
N PHE A 226 -28.49 8.62 -0.40
CA PHE A 226 -27.47 8.68 0.64
C PHE A 226 -27.25 10.13 1.11
N MET A 227 -27.15 11.08 0.18
CA MET A 227 -26.99 12.52 0.48
C MET A 227 -28.20 13.11 1.17
N LEU A 228 -29.42 12.74 0.78
CA LEU A 228 -30.64 13.16 1.48
C LEU A 228 -30.67 12.63 2.92
N GLN A 229 -30.24 11.37 3.13
CA GLN A 229 -30.15 10.79 4.48
C GLN A 229 -29.10 11.51 5.32
N ALA A 230 -27.92 11.79 4.76
CA ALA A 230 -26.84 12.52 5.42
C ALA A 230 -27.27 13.93 5.77
N GLN A 231 -27.93 14.66 4.86
CA GLN A 231 -28.47 16.00 5.09
C GLN A 231 -29.49 16.00 6.25
N ALA A 232 -30.39 15.02 6.27
CA ALA A 232 -31.41 14.91 7.30
C ALA A 232 -30.88 14.49 8.68
N SER A 233 -29.64 14.01 8.78
CA SER A 233 -29.03 13.54 10.04
C SER A 233 -28.76 14.67 11.03
N GLY A 234 -28.64 15.91 10.58
CA GLY A 234 -28.24 17.04 11.39
C GLY A 234 -26.76 17.05 11.77
N ALA A 235 -25.92 16.27 11.06
CA ALA A 235 -24.47 16.27 11.24
C ALA A 235 -23.86 17.62 10.86
N ASP A 236 -22.79 18.03 11.52
CA ASP A 236 -21.96 19.16 11.12
C ASP A 236 -21.11 18.78 9.89
N VAL A 237 -20.64 17.51 9.86
CA VAL A 237 -19.73 16.99 8.85
C VAL A 237 -20.27 15.70 8.24
N ILE A 238 -20.21 15.60 6.93
CA ILE A 238 -20.46 14.37 6.17
C ILE A 238 -19.09 13.86 5.67
N ALA A 239 -18.60 12.76 6.26
CA ALA A 239 -17.38 12.10 5.82
C ALA A 239 -17.66 11.23 4.60
N LEU A 240 -16.96 11.46 3.51
CA LEU A 240 -16.98 10.65 2.30
C LEU A 240 -15.85 9.60 2.40
N ASN A 241 -16.21 8.43 2.94
CA ASN A 241 -15.30 7.28 3.11
C ASN A 241 -15.28 6.45 1.82
N ASN A 242 -14.98 7.10 0.72
CA ASN A 242 -14.86 6.57 -0.64
C ASN A 242 -13.73 7.32 -1.37
N ALA A 243 -13.46 7.01 -2.64
CA ALA A 243 -12.38 7.63 -3.41
C ALA A 243 -12.69 7.58 -4.92
N GLY A 244 -11.96 8.37 -5.72
CA GLY A 244 -12.08 8.41 -7.17
C GLY A 244 -13.48 8.75 -7.65
N GLY A 245 -13.97 8.01 -8.66
CA GLY A 245 -15.28 8.26 -9.26
C GLY A 245 -16.46 8.32 -8.27
N ASP A 246 -16.43 7.50 -7.22
CA ASP A 246 -17.48 7.50 -6.19
C ASP A 246 -17.48 8.83 -5.40
N THR A 247 -16.30 9.34 -5.03
CA THR A 247 -16.19 10.64 -4.35
C THR A 247 -16.63 11.79 -5.24
N ILE A 248 -16.22 11.79 -6.51
CA ILE A 248 -16.64 12.81 -7.49
C ILE A 248 -18.16 12.86 -7.58
N ASN A 249 -18.82 11.71 -7.78
CA ASN A 249 -20.28 11.61 -7.86
C ASN A 249 -20.97 12.06 -6.55
N ALA A 250 -20.40 11.70 -5.40
CA ALA A 250 -20.92 12.10 -4.10
C ALA A 250 -20.85 13.62 -3.89
N VAL A 251 -19.72 14.27 -4.20
CA VAL A 251 -19.54 15.72 -4.08
C VAL A 251 -20.46 16.47 -5.06
N GLN A 252 -20.58 16.01 -6.31
CA GLN A 252 -21.50 16.60 -7.29
C GLN A 252 -22.95 16.53 -6.81
N THR A 253 -23.40 15.38 -6.32
CA THR A 253 -24.75 15.19 -5.76
C THR A 253 -24.97 16.09 -4.54
N ALA A 254 -23.97 16.24 -3.67
CA ALA A 254 -24.06 17.15 -2.51
C ALA A 254 -24.21 18.61 -2.95
N GLY A 255 -23.52 19.03 -4.01
CA GLY A 255 -23.67 20.36 -4.61
C GLY A 255 -25.05 20.60 -5.18
N GLU A 256 -25.62 19.61 -5.91
CA GLU A 256 -26.99 19.68 -6.45
C GLU A 256 -28.04 19.84 -5.35
N PHE A 257 -27.84 19.23 -4.18
CA PHE A 257 -28.76 19.33 -3.04
C PHE A 257 -28.49 20.53 -2.12
N GLY A 258 -27.46 21.32 -2.42
CA GLY A 258 -27.10 22.49 -1.64
C GLY A 258 -26.66 22.18 -0.21
N ILE A 259 -26.00 21.01 0.01
CA ILE A 259 -25.62 20.52 1.34
C ILE A 259 -24.65 21.49 2.03
N THR A 260 -23.62 21.94 1.33
CA THR A 260 -22.63 22.88 1.86
C THR A 260 -23.21 24.28 2.06
N GLN A 261 -24.11 24.71 1.17
CA GLN A 261 -24.84 25.98 1.32
C GLN A 261 -25.79 25.96 2.52
N ALA A 262 -26.27 24.77 2.93
CA ALA A 262 -27.08 24.62 4.14
C ALA A 262 -26.23 24.60 5.44
N GLY A 263 -24.89 24.64 5.33
CA GLY A 263 -23.96 24.76 6.45
C GLY A 263 -23.32 23.45 6.91
N GLN A 264 -23.54 22.35 6.21
CA GLN A 264 -22.83 21.09 6.48
C GLN A 264 -21.49 21.06 5.71
N ILE A 265 -20.46 20.50 6.33
CA ILE A 265 -19.13 20.33 5.74
C ILE A 265 -19.05 18.98 5.06
N LEU A 266 -18.47 18.91 3.86
CA LEU A 266 -18.04 17.67 3.25
C LEU A 266 -16.57 17.42 3.59
N ALA A 267 -16.26 16.27 4.18
CA ALA A 267 -14.92 15.80 4.42
C ALA A 267 -14.60 14.68 3.43
N GLY A 268 -13.85 14.99 2.37
CA GLY A 268 -13.33 13.99 1.45
C GLY A 268 -12.14 13.30 2.08
N MET A 269 -12.29 12.04 2.51
CA MET A 269 -11.25 11.38 3.29
C MET A 269 -10.07 10.92 2.43
N VAL A 270 -10.32 10.58 1.16
CA VAL A 270 -9.27 10.24 0.18
C VAL A 270 -9.59 10.95 -1.14
N LEU A 271 -8.83 11.99 -1.45
CA LEU A 271 -8.98 12.82 -2.65
C LEU A 271 -7.67 12.94 -3.41
N PHE A 272 -7.77 12.91 -4.72
CA PHE A 272 -6.66 13.08 -5.64
C PHE A 272 -6.76 14.42 -6.39
N SER A 273 -5.64 14.87 -6.96
CA SER A 273 -5.63 16.08 -7.81
C SER A 273 -6.56 15.92 -9.03
N THR A 274 -6.67 14.71 -9.56
CA THR A 274 -7.60 14.37 -10.64
C THR A 274 -9.06 14.53 -10.27
N ASP A 275 -9.41 14.20 -9.01
CA ASP A 275 -10.79 14.34 -8.51
C ASP A 275 -11.16 15.81 -8.39
N ILE A 276 -10.26 16.64 -7.85
CA ILE A 276 -10.47 18.08 -7.72
C ILE A 276 -10.64 18.74 -9.10
N ARG A 277 -9.83 18.34 -10.10
CA ARG A 277 -10.03 18.82 -11.47
C ARG A 277 -11.38 18.43 -12.05
N SER A 278 -11.83 17.20 -11.79
CA SER A 278 -13.13 16.70 -12.27
C SER A 278 -14.32 17.36 -11.57
N ILE A 279 -14.21 17.67 -10.28
CA ILE A 279 -15.22 18.39 -9.49
C ILE A 279 -15.25 19.88 -9.88
N GLY A 280 -14.08 20.45 -10.18
CA GLY A 280 -13.87 21.88 -10.44
C GLY A 280 -13.67 22.67 -9.15
N LEU A 281 -12.78 23.68 -9.19
CA LEU A 281 -12.44 24.51 -8.03
C LEU A 281 -13.66 25.22 -7.43
N GLU A 282 -14.62 25.65 -8.24
CA GLU A 282 -15.85 26.31 -7.75
C GLU A 282 -16.64 25.44 -6.76
N ASN A 283 -16.63 24.11 -6.95
CA ASN A 283 -17.36 23.16 -6.10
C ASN A 283 -16.47 22.54 -5.00
N ALA A 284 -15.15 22.56 -5.21
CA ALA A 284 -14.19 21.90 -4.31
C ALA A 284 -13.48 22.87 -3.36
N GLN A 285 -13.53 24.19 -3.60
CA GLN A 285 -12.82 25.20 -2.79
C GLN A 285 -13.09 25.05 -1.30
N GLY A 286 -12.06 25.18 -0.49
CA GLY A 286 -12.13 25.08 0.96
C GLY A 286 -12.22 23.65 1.50
N LEU A 287 -12.31 22.61 0.64
CA LEU A 287 -12.19 21.24 1.11
C LEU A 287 -10.80 21.00 1.69
N GLN A 288 -10.76 20.50 2.92
CA GLN A 288 -9.51 20.10 3.58
C GLN A 288 -9.39 18.59 3.59
N PHE A 289 -8.18 18.08 3.29
CA PHE A 289 -7.87 16.65 3.34
C PHE A 289 -6.37 16.38 3.43
N THR A 290 -6.03 15.14 3.72
CA THR A 290 -4.64 14.70 3.89
C THR A 290 -4.09 14.16 2.59
N LYS A 291 -2.83 14.50 2.28
CA LYS A 291 -2.06 13.95 1.14
C LYS A 291 -0.73 13.39 1.62
N ALA A 292 -0.27 12.34 0.96
CA ALA A 292 1.06 11.80 1.17
C ALA A 292 2.14 12.59 0.43
N TRP A 293 1.77 13.21 -0.67
CA TRP A 293 2.68 13.95 -1.54
C TRP A 293 1.92 14.96 -2.40
N TYR A 294 2.58 16.05 -2.77
CA TYR A 294 2.10 17.05 -3.71
C TYR A 294 3.25 17.52 -4.60
N TYR A 295 2.99 17.76 -5.86
CA TYR A 295 4.04 18.11 -6.83
C TYR A 295 4.78 19.40 -6.49
N ASP A 296 4.12 20.35 -5.82
CA ASP A 296 4.64 21.68 -5.50
C ASP A 296 5.17 21.80 -4.06
N LEU A 297 5.73 20.71 -3.49
CA LEU A 297 6.35 20.76 -2.16
C LEU A 297 7.73 21.44 -2.18
N ASN A 298 8.51 21.20 -3.24
CA ASN A 298 9.87 21.72 -3.39
C ASN A 298 10.33 21.65 -4.87
N ASP A 299 11.56 22.11 -5.14
CA ASP A 299 12.10 22.13 -6.51
C ASP A 299 12.28 20.73 -7.12
N GLU A 300 12.60 19.73 -6.30
CA GLU A 300 12.81 18.35 -6.75
C GLU A 300 11.48 17.70 -7.14
N THR A 301 10.42 17.86 -6.32
CA THR A 301 9.09 17.36 -6.62
C THR A 301 8.51 18.00 -7.88
N ARG A 302 8.72 19.33 -8.07
CA ARG A 302 8.32 20.05 -9.28
C ARG A 302 9.03 19.52 -10.53
N ALA A 303 10.35 19.35 -10.45
CA ALA A 303 11.16 18.88 -11.58
C ALA A 303 10.75 17.45 -12.00
N TRP A 304 10.50 16.57 -11.04
CA TRP A 304 10.03 15.20 -11.33
C TRP A 304 8.63 15.20 -11.91
N ALA A 305 7.73 15.98 -11.35
CA ALA A 305 6.34 16.09 -11.82
C ALA A 305 6.27 16.64 -13.26
N GLU A 306 7.13 17.59 -13.61
CA GLU A 306 7.21 18.10 -14.97
C GLU A 306 7.69 17.02 -15.96
N ARG A 307 8.73 16.23 -15.61
CA ARG A 307 9.17 15.07 -16.41
C ARG A 307 8.05 14.06 -16.62
N PHE A 308 7.26 13.79 -15.57
CA PHE A 308 6.10 12.90 -15.66
C PHE A 308 5.03 13.49 -16.60
N ARG A 309 4.74 14.79 -16.49
CA ARG A 309 3.79 15.49 -17.35
C ARG A 309 4.23 15.52 -18.81
N GLU A 310 5.51 15.76 -19.08
CA GLU A 310 6.08 15.72 -20.44
C GLU A 310 5.90 14.33 -21.08
N ARG A 311 6.02 13.26 -20.27
CA ARG A 311 5.87 11.88 -20.73
C ARG A 311 4.42 11.50 -20.97
N THR A 312 3.52 11.85 -20.05
CA THR A 312 2.16 11.32 -19.97
C THR A 312 1.07 12.30 -20.43
N GLY A 313 1.39 13.58 -20.50
CA GLY A 313 0.42 14.66 -20.72
C GLY A 313 -0.40 15.03 -19.48
N SER A 314 -0.10 14.48 -18.29
CA SER A 314 -0.87 14.69 -17.05
C SER A 314 0.06 14.89 -15.85
N MET A 315 -0.35 15.74 -14.91
CA MET A 315 0.36 15.85 -13.63
C MET A 315 0.20 14.58 -12.79
N PRO A 316 1.27 14.14 -12.10
CA PRO A 316 1.21 12.93 -11.28
C PRO A 316 0.36 13.15 -10.02
N THR A 317 -0.23 12.07 -9.55
CA THR A 317 -0.82 11.98 -8.20
C THR A 317 0.22 11.51 -7.18
N MET A 318 -0.13 11.55 -5.89
CA MET A 318 0.71 10.99 -4.82
C MET A 318 1.00 9.49 -5.01
N VAL A 319 0.10 8.75 -5.69
CA VAL A 319 0.31 7.32 -5.95
C VAL A 319 1.33 7.09 -7.06
N HIS A 320 1.31 7.89 -8.12
CA HIS A 320 2.34 7.83 -9.15
C HIS A 320 3.74 8.12 -8.58
N ALA A 321 3.84 9.14 -7.71
CA ALA A 321 5.09 9.44 -7.01
C ALA A 321 5.56 8.29 -6.09
N GLY A 322 4.61 7.64 -5.39
CA GLY A 322 4.90 6.47 -4.56
C GLY A 322 5.33 5.24 -5.36
N ILE A 323 4.69 4.97 -6.51
CA ILE A 323 5.09 3.89 -7.41
C ILE A 323 6.52 4.10 -7.92
N TYR A 324 6.86 5.32 -8.35
CA TYR A 324 8.21 5.66 -8.75
C TYR A 324 9.22 5.44 -7.61
N SER A 325 8.94 6.00 -6.44
CA SER A 325 9.80 5.92 -5.25
C SER A 325 10.02 4.47 -4.81
N SER A 326 8.95 3.69 -4.64
CA SER A 326 9.03 2.29 -4.19
C SER A 326 9.73 1.39 -5.20
N THR A 327 9.48 1.59 -6.50
CA THR A 327 10.15 0.84 -7.57
C THR A 327 11.64 1.15 -7.60
N ARG A 328 12.02 2.42 -7.54
CA ARG A 328 13.40 2.85 -7.51
C ARG A 328 14.13 2.27 -6.28
N HIS A 329 13.55 2.39 -5.10
CA HIS A 329 14.12 1.86 -3.86
C HIS A 329 14.30 0.33 -3.89
N TYR A 330 13.37 -0.40 -4.51
CA TYR A 330 13.49 -1.83 -4.76
C TYR A 330 14.67 -2.17 -5.68
N LEU A 331 14.81 -1.45 -6.79
CA LEU A 331 15.91 -1.65 -7.74
C LEU A 331 17.27 -1.28 -7.13
N GLU A 332 17.34 -0.21 -6.33
CA GLU A 332 18.55 0.18 -5.57
C GLU A 332 18.92 -0.90 -4.53
N ALA A 333 17.93 -1.55 -3.91
CA ALA A 333 18.18 -2.65 -2.98
C ALA A 333 18.75 -3.89 -3.69
N ILE A 334 18.23 -4.26 -4.87
CA ILE A 334 18.80 -5.33 -5.71
C ILE A 334 20.22 -4.96 -6.16
N GLU A 335 20.46 -3.72 -6.57
CA GLU A 335 21.81 -3.27 -6.96
C GLU A 335 22.80 -3.43 -5.82
N ALA A 336 22.41 -3.04 -4.61
CA ALA A 336 23.26 -3.10 -3.42
C ALA A 336 23.54 -4.53 -2.93
N THR A 337 22.54 -5.42 -3.02
CA THR A 337 22.67 -6.81 -2.54
C THR A 337 23.23 -7.76 -3.60
N GLY A 338 23.06 -7.42 -4.89
CA GLY A 338 23.46 -8.27 -6.00
C GLY A 338 22.55 -9.49 -6.22
N THR A 339 21.38 -9.54 -5.59
CA THR A 339 20.40 -10.65 -5.68
C THR A 339 18.98 -10.11 -5.74
N ASP A 340 18.06 -10.89 -6.29
CA ASP A 340 16.61 -10.68 -6.28
C ASP A 340 15.87 -11.55 -5.24
N ASP A 341 16.63 -12.21 -4.32
CA ASP A 341 16.04 -12.93 -3.20
C ASP A 341 15.15 -12.02 -2.36
N THR A 342 13.88 -12.38 -2.26
CA THR A 342 12.82 -11.55 -1.70
C THR A 342 13.14 -11.05 -0.29
N GLN A 343 13.61 -11.92 0.58
CA GLN A 343 13.85 -11.56 1.98
C GLN A 343 15.11 -10.70 2.14
N THR A 344 16.14 -10.99 1.35
CA THR A 344 17.38 -10.19 1.30
C THR A 344 17.09 -8.76 0.79
N VAL A 345 16.36 -8.64 -0.31
CA VAL A 345 15.98 -7.35 -0.89
C VAL A 345 15.08 -6.56 0.05
N ARG A 346 14.06 -7.20 0.62
CA ARG A 346 13.15 -6.57 1.58
C ARG A 346 13.89 -6.07 2.82
N GLN A 347 14.87 -6.83 3.33
CA GLN A 347 15.68 -6.41 4.47
C GLN A 347 16.56 -5.20 4.09
N GLN A 348 17.20 -5.23 2.92
CA GLN A 348 17.99 -4.10 2.42
C GLN A 348 17.13 -2.83 2.25
N MET A 349 15.90 -2.97 1.72
CA MET A 349 14.96 -1.86 1.64
C MET A 349 14.65 -1.27 3.02
N ALA A 350 14.44 -2.13 4.04
CA ALA A 350 14.15 -1.68 5.40
C ALA A 350 15.35 -1.02 6.08
N ASP A 351 16.57 -1.47 5.80
CA ASP A 351 17.80 -0.93 6.37
C ASP A 351 18.25 0.38 5.71
N THR A 352 17.67 0.73 4.56
CA THR A 352 18.03 1.93 3.80
C THR A 352 16.97 3.03 3.96
N PRO A 353 17.33 4.20 4.53
CA PRO A 353 16.40 5.33 4.60
C PRO A 353 16.00 5.84 3.22
N ILE A 354 14.71 6.17 3.06
CA ILE A 354 14.18 6.73 1.83
C ILE A 354 14.43 8.25 1.80
N ASN A 355 15.20 8.69 0.80
CA ASN A 355 15.48 10.10 0.54
C ASN A 355 15.40 10.34 -0.96
N ASP A 356 14.23 10.68 -1.44
CA ASP A 356 13.94 10.90 -2.86
C ASP A 356 12.82 11.93 -3.04
N ILE A 357 12.23 11.98 -4.23
CA ILE A 357 11.14 12.92 -4.55
C ILE A 357 9.88 12.68 -3.72
N PHE A 358 9.72 11.52 -3.10
CA PHE A 358 8.53 11.17 -2.33
C PHE A 358 8.68 11.50 -0.85
N ALA A 359 9.82 11.21 -0.26
CA ALA A 359 10.05 11.40 1.17
C ALA A 359 11.48 11.80 1.48
N THR A 360 11.67 12.54 2.58
CA THR A 360 12.97 12.82 3.18
C THR A 360 13.03 12.17 4.56
N GLY A 361 13.95 11.23 4.76
CA GLY A 361 14.09 10.49 6.00
C GLY A 361 12.98 9.46 6.24
N GLY A 362 12.28 9.04 5.17
CA GLY A 362 11.32 7.93 5.26
C GLY A 362 12.00 6.62 5.64
N TYR A 363 11.27 5.72 6.29
CA TYR A 363 11.77 4.40 6.71
C TYR A 363 10.67 3.35 6.73
N ILE A 364 11.07 2.08 6.59
CA ILE A 364 10.15 0.94 6.60
C ILE A 364 10.20 0.27 7.97
N ARG A 365 9.03 0.11 8.59
CA ARG A 365 8.88 -0.54 9.89
C ARG A 365 8.75 -2.05 9.78
N GLU A 366 8.80 -2.72 10.94
CA GLU A 366 8.65 -4.18 11.09
C GLU A 366 7.30 -4.69 10.55
N ASP A 367 6.23 -3.90 10.71
CA ASP A 367 4.89 -4.19 10.20
C ASP A 367 4.72 -3.99 8.68
N GLY A 368 5.79 -3.59 7.99
CA GLY A 368 5.78 -3.31 6.55
C GLY A 368 5.27 -1.90 6.19
N ARG A 369 4.96 -1.02 7.15
CA ARG A 369 4.57 0.36 6.86
C ARG A 369 5.80 1.21 6.54
N MET A 370 5.83 1.83 5.35
CA MET A 370 6.76 2.92 5.05
C MET A 370 6.23 4.21 5.69
N VAL A 371 7.03 4.78 6.60
CA VAL A 371 6.66 5.92 7.44
C VAL A 371 7.34 7.17 6.91
N HIS A 372 6.55 8.23 6.71
CA HIS A 372 6.99 9.53 6.18
C HIS A 372 6.02 10.63 6.60
N ASP A 373 6.40 11.89 6.40
CA ASP A 373 5.51 13.02 6.65
C ASP A 373 4.31 13.01 5.71
N MET A 374 3.16 13.45 6.24
CA MET A 374 1.95 13.69 5.47
C MET A 374 1.62 15.20 5.45
N TYR A 375 0.68 15.61 4.62
CA TYR A 375 0.35 17.02 4.43
C TYR A 375 -1.15 17.24 4.54
N LEU A 376 -1.58 18.14 5.44
CA LEU A 376 -2.94 18.66 5.43
C LEU A 376 -2.99 19.77 4.38
N VAL A 377 -3.88 19.65 3.43
CA VAL A 377 -4.08 20.63 2.35
C VAL A 377 -5.49 21.16 2.34
N GLU A 378 -5.65 22.35 1.75
CA GLU A 378 -6.95 22.97 1.46
C GLU A 378 -7.01 23.28 -0.04
N VAL A 379 -8.15 23.03 -0.65
CA VAL A 379 -8.40 23.34 -2.06
C VAL A 379 -8.54 24.85 -2.23
N LYS A 380 -7.75 25.42 -3.14
CA LYS A 380 -7.75 26.84 -3.50
C LYS A 380 -9.09 27.27 -4.10
N THR A 381 -9.42 28.56 -3.96
CA THR A 381 -10.47 29.20 -4.75
C THR A 381 -10.01 29.35 -6.21
N PRO A 382 -10.95 29.53 -7.18
CA PRO A 382 -10.59 29.80 -8.57
C PRO A 382 -9.68 31.04 -8.74
N GLU A 383 -9.84 32.06 -7.86
CA GLU A 383 -9.06 33.30 -7.89
C GLU A 383 -7.63 33.14 -7.37
N GLU A 384 -7.38 32.15 -6.50
CA GLU A 384 -6.06 31.86 -5.92
C GLU A 384 -5.22 30.96 -6.81
N SER A 385 -5.86 30.10 -7.62
CA SER A 385 -5.20 29.18 -8.54
C SER A 385 -4.54 29.94 -9.70
N GLN A 386 -3.29 29.66 -9.98
CA GLN A 386 -2.51 30.29 -11.05
C GLN A 386 -2.60 29.53 -12.38
N ASP A 387 -2.83 28.22 -12.33
CA ASP A 387 -3.01 27.34 -13.48
C ASP A 387 -3.87 26.11 -13.09
N GLU A 388 -4.11 25.23 -14.05
CA GLU A 388 -4.99 24.06 -13.89
C GLU A 388 -4.50 23.01 -12.86
N ASP A 389 -3.23 23.04 -12.48
CA ASP A 389 -2.59 22.11 -11.56
C ASP A 389 -2.33 22.74 -10.17
N ASP A 390 -2.41 24.05 -10.06
CA ASP A 390 -2.21 24.80 -8.82
C ASP A 390 -3.48 24.77 -7.93
N LEU A 391 -3.72 23.60 -7.33
CA LEU A 391 -5.01 23.26 -6.69
C LEU A 391 -5.03 23.46 -5.18
N PHE A 392 -3.87 23.50 -4.49
CA PHE A 392 -3.83 23.35 -3.03
C PHE A 392 -2.96 24.37 -2.33
N HIS A 393 -3.42 24.78 -1.15
CA HIS A 393 -2.58 25.32 -0.09
C HIS A 393 -2.16 24.18 0.85
N VAL A 394 -0.86 24.06 1.15
CA VAL A 394 -0.39 23.18 2.23
C VAL A 394 -0.60 23.93 3.55
N ILE A 395 -1.56 23.49 4.37
CA ILE A 395 -1.89 24.11 5.66
C ILE A 395 -0.80 23.77 6.69
N ARG A 396 -0.44 22.48 6.76
CA ARG A 396 0.64 22.01 7.64
C ARG A 396 1.21 20.68 7.19
N THR A 397 2.47 20.45 7.56
CA THR A 397 3.05 19.11 7.56
C THR A 397 2.60 18.37 8.80
N ILE A 398 2.19 17.11 8.64
CA ILE A 398 1.87 16.18 9.72
C ILE A 398 3.09 15.27 9.86
N PRO A 399 3.86 15.36 10.97
CA PRO A 399 5.03 14.53 11.15
C PRO A 399 4.70 13.04 11.08
N ALA A 400 5.63 12.25 10.60
CA ALA A 400 5.51 10.81 10.41
C ALA A 400 4.97 10.06 11.63
N GLU A 401 5.46 10.40 12.82
CA GLU A 401 5.04 9.81 14.10
C GLU A 401 3.62 10.20 14.54
N GLU A 402 3.07 11.32 14.03
CA GLU A 402 1.67 11.70 14.24
C GLU A 402 0.75 11.07 13.21
N ALA A 403 1.25 10.85 11.99
CA ALA A 403 0.44 10.40 10.88
C ALA A 403 0.02 8.93 11.02
N PHE A 404 0.97 8.04 11.25
CA PHE A 404 0.76 6.61 11.19
C PHE A 404 0.49 5.98 12.56
N ARG A 405 -0.17 4.80 12.57
CA ARG A 405 -0.48 4.03 13.77
C ARG A 405 0.80 3.80 14.60
N PRO A 406 0.81 4.12 15.91
CA PRO A 406 1.91 3.73 16.78
C PRO A 406 2.09 2.21 16.82
N LEU A 407 3.32 1.69 16.79
CA LEU A 407 3.58 0.25 16.90
C LEU A 407 3.01 -0.38 18.18
N SER A 408 2.92 0.40 19.28
CA SER A 408 2.29 -0.03 20.53
C SER A 408 0.79 -0.35 20.40
N GLU A 409 0.13 0.11 19.35
CA GLU A 409 -1.28 -0.14 19.03
C GLU A 409 -1.45 -1.16 17.89
N SER A 410 -0.34 -1.71 17.39
CA SER A 410 -0.36 -2.71 16.35
C SER A 410 -0.69 -4.09 16.88
N VAL A 411 -1.50 -4.83 16.16
CA VAL A 411 -1.76 -6.26 16.39
C VAL A 411 -0.99 -7.16 15.41
N CYS A 412 -0.10 -6.56 14.62
CA CYS A 412 0.76 -7.28 13.69
C CYS A 412 1.66 -8.27 14.43
N PRO A 413 1.66 -9.57 14.07
CA PRO A 413 2.51 -10.57 14.70
C PRO A 413 4.01 -10.29 14.58
N LEU A 414 4.43 -9.56 13.55
CA LEU A 414 5.84 -9.23 13.29
C LEU A 414 6.41 -8.22 14.28
N VAL A 415 5.56 -7.37 14.88
CA VAL A 415 5.99 -6.32 15.83
C VAL A 415 6.39 -6.86 17.20
N ASN A 416 5.92 -8.05 17.56
CA ASN A 416 6.14 -8.63 18.89
C ASN A 416 6.85 -10.00 18.82
N SER A 417 7.47 -10.33 17.70
CA SER A 417 8.16 -11.60 17.46
C SER A 417 9.60 -11.63 18.00
#